data_e42b29bf251326426765286c84121b46
#
_entry.id   e42b29bf251326426765286c84121b46
#
_cell.length_a   1.000
_cell.length_b   1.000
_cell.length_c   1.000
_cell.angle_alpha   90.00
_cell.angle_beta   90.00
_cell.angle_gamma   90.00
#
_symmetry.space_group_name_H-M   'P 1'
#
loop_
_entity.id
_entity.type
_entity.pdbx_description
1 polymer ?
#
loop_
_entity_poly.entity_id
_entity_poly.type
_entity_poly.pdbx_seq_one_letter_code
_entity_poly.pdbx_strand_id
1 'polypeptide(L)'
;MLEQLKKEVYEANMLLPRYGLVTFTWGNVSGIDRENGLFVIKPSGVEYEKLTPEDMVVVDLEGNKVEGRYDPSSDTPTHTELYNRFPQIGGIVHTHSAWATSWAQAGRDIPCYGTTHADYFYGAIPCVRNLTKEEIAEAYEKNTGVVIADEFERQKICLLYTSPSPRDPKTS
;
A
#
# COMPACT_ATOMS: atom_id res chain seq x y z
N MET A 1 10.00 19.72 -1.53
CA MET A 1 9.49 19.14 -2.81
C MET A 1 8.21 18.38 -2.52
N LEU A 2 7.21 18.42 -3.40
CA LEU A 2 5.93 17.70 -3.26
C LEU A 2 5.15 17.96 -1.95
N GLU A 3 5.16 19.18 -1.44
CA GLU A 3 4.56 19.53 -0.14
C GLU A 3 3.07 19.17 -0.04
N GLN A 4 2.32 19.37 -1.12
CA GLN A 4 0.91 19.01 -1.16
C GLN A 4 0.72 17.48 -1.08
N LEU A 5 1.51 16.70 -1.84
CA LEU A 5 1.44 15.24 -1.80
C LEU A 5 1.90 14.69 -0.44
N LYS A 6 2.93 15.28 0.19
CA LYS A 6 3.34 14.93 1.55
C LYS A 6 2.21 15.10 2.55
N LYS A 7 1.48 16.22 2.45
CA LYS A 7 0.32 16.47 3.30
C LYS A 7 -0.80 15.46 3.08
N GLU A 8 -1.14 15.17 1.85
CA GLU A 8 -2.19 14.18 1.50
C GLU A 8 -1.82 12.78 1.97
N VAL A 9 -0.57 12.35 1.76
CA VAL A 9 -0.06 11.05 2.21
C VAL A 9 -0.01 10.99 3.74
N TYR A 10 0.40 12.07 4.42
CA TYR A 10 0.34 12.16 5.87
C TYR A 10 -1.09 12.00 6.38
N GLU A 11 -2.04 12.77 5.85
CA GLU A 11 -3.44 12.71 6.26
C GLU A 11 -4.01 11.30 6.06
N ALA A 12 -3.70 10.65 4.93
CA ALA A 12 -4.11 9.27 4.66
C ALA A 12 -3.48 8.27 5.65
N ASN A 13 -2.21 8.44 6.01
CA ASN A 13 -1.55 7.62 7.03
C ASN A 13 -2.23 7.78 8.40
N MET A 14 -2.62 9.01 8.78
CA MET A 14 -3.30 9.27 10.06
C MET A 14 -4.70 8.66 10.16
N LEU A 15 -5.33 8.32 9.04
CA LEU A 15 -6.60 7.58 9.04
C LEU A 15 -6.42 6.12 9.48
N LEU A 16 -5.26 5.52 9.28
CA LEU A 16 -5.02 4.12 9.63
C LEU A 16 -5.22 3.84 11.14
N PRO A 17 -4.52 4.54 12.06
CA PRO A 17 -4.77 4.35 13.49
C PRO A 17 -6.16 4.85 13.91
N ARG A 18 -6.67 5.92 13.30
CA ARG A 18 -8.01 6.47 13.60
C ARG A 18 -9.12 5.45 13.37
N TYR A 19 -8.99 4.60 12.33
CA TYR A 19 -9.95 3.54 12.00
C TYR A 19 -9.56 2.16 12.54
N GLY A 20 -8.51 2.06 13.36
CA GLY A 20 -8.07 0.80 13.95
C GLY A 20 -7.55 -0.22 12.92
N LEU A 21 -6.98 0.27 11.81
CA LEU A 21 -6.49 -0.57 10.70
C LEU A 21 -5.03 -1.01 10.88
N VAL A 22 -4.34 -0.48 11.88
CA VAL A 22 -2.93 -0.76 12.17
C VAL A 22 -2.68 -0.86 13.67
N THR A 23 -1.56 -1.50 14.02
CA THR A 23 -1.05 -1.63 15.38
C THR A 23 0.38 -1.10 15.43
N PHE A 24 0.74 -0.38 16.51
CA PHE A 24 2.06 0.25 16.67
C PHE A 24 2.41 1.17 15.49
N THR A 25 3.59 0.98 14.89
CA THR A 25 4.09 1.74 13.74
C THR A 25 3.82 1.04 12.39
N TRP A 26 3.16 -0.13 12.44
CA TRP A 26 2.92 -0.98 11.28
C TRP A 26 1.93 -0.34 10.29
N GLY A 27 2.01 -0.79 9.06
CA GLY A 27 1.21 -0.25 7.98
C GLY A 27 1.70 1.12 7.52
N ASN A 28 1.30 1.48 6.34
CA ASN A 28 1.62 2.76 5.73
C ASN A 28 0.74 3.05 4.52
N VAL A 29 0.74 4.31 4.12
CA VAL A 29 0.16 4.78 2.85
C VAL A 29 1.26 5.46 2.06
N SER A 30 1.27 5.27 0.76
CA SER A 30 2.05 6.07 -0.18
C SER A 30 1.17 6.67 -1.27
N GLY A 31 1.65 7.75 -1.89
CA GLY A 31 1.05 8.40 -3.04
C GLY A 31 2.11 8.79 -4.05
N ILE A 32 1.80 8.70 -5.35
CA ILE A 32 2.75 8.93 -6.43
C ILE A 32 2.42 10.18 -7.24
N ASP A 33 3.47 10.93 -7.56
CA ASP A 33 3.51 11.95 -8.60
C ASP A 33 4.12 11.33 -9.86
N ARG A 34 3.26 10.96 -10.80
CA ARG A 34 3.66 10.33 -12.07
C ARG A 34 4.42 11.26 -13.00
N GLU A 35 4.15 12.57 -12.93
CA GLU A 35 4.82 13.55 -13.79
C GLU A 35 6.31 13.66 -13.46
N ASN A 36 6.63 13.58 -12.17
CA ASN A 36 8.01 13.67 -11.69
C ASN A 36 8.66 12.30 -11.45
N GLY A 37 7.92 11.19 -11.55
CA GLY A 37 8.43 9.84 -11.27
C GLY A 37 8.83 9.64 -9.81
N LEU A 38 8.13 10.30 -8.88
CA LEU A 38 8.42 10.30 -7.46
C LEU A 38 7.19 9.87 -6.66
N PHE A 39 7.39 9.15 -5.56
CA PHE A 39 6.31 8.88 -4.63
C PHE A 39 6.69 9.27 -3.20
N VAL A 40 5.68 9.53 -2.39
CA VAL A 40 5.81 9.88 -0.98
C VAL A 40 5.32 8.70 -0.15
N ILE A 41 6.07 8.35 0.91
CA ILE A 41 5.74 7.24 1.80
C ILE A 41 6.04 7.61 3.26
N LYS A 42 5.34 6.95 4.19
CA LYS A 42 5.59 7.07 5.63
C LYS A 42 7.02 6.62 5.96
N PRO A 43 7.72 7.34 6.87
CA PRO A 43 9.02 6.90 7.38
C PRO A 43 8.92 5.61 8.20
N SER A 44 10.02 4.84 8.22
CA SER A 44 10.16 3.64 9.02
C SER A 44 10.21 3.96 10.51
N GLY A 45 9.52 3.19 11.35
CA GLY A 45 9.67 3.20 12.80
C GLY A 45 9.18 4.47 13.53
N VAL A 46 8.60 5.44 12.83
CA VAL A 46 8.05 6.65 13.46
C VAL A 46 6.62 6.38 13.94
N GLU A 47 6.37 6.64 15.22
CA GLU A 47 5.04 6.53 15.84
C GLU A 47 4.06 7.51 15.18
N TYR A 48 2.81 7.09 14.99
CA TYR A 48 1.79 7.91 14.34
C TYR A 48 1.54 9.23 15.06
N GLU A 49 1.57 9.23 16.40
CA GLU A 49 1.36 10.42 17.24
C GLU A 49 2.48 11.47 17.13
N LYS A 50 3.64 11.07 16.63
CA LYS A 50 4.81 11.96 16.46
C LYS A 50 5.03 12.38 15.01
N LEU A 51 4.24 11.80 14.11
CA LEU A 51 4.40 11.99 12.68
C LEU A 51 3.89 13.37 12.25
N THR A 52 4.63 14.03 11.37
CA THR A 52 4.23 15.30 10.73
C THR A 52 4.31 15.19 9.21
N PRO A 53 3.67 16.08 8.46
CA PRO A 53 3.77 16.07 6.99
C PRO A 53 5.21 16.18 6.48
N GLU A 54 6.08 16.93 7.19
CA GLU A 54 7.48 17.13 6.86
C GLU A 54 8.33 15.87 7.02
N ASP A 55 7.82 14.91 7.80
CA ASP A 55 8.49 13.62 8.02
C ASP A 55 8.33 12.65 6.85
N MET A 56 7.35 12.91 5.98
CA MET A 56 7.12 12.06 4.82
C MET A 56 8.35 12.04 3.92
N VAL A 57 8.71 10.84 3.46
CA VAL A 57 9.91 10.58 2.67
C VAL A 57 9.56 10.53 1.20
N VAL A 58 10.35 11.22 0.37
CA VAL A 58 10.23 11.18 -1.10
C VAL A 58 11.20 10.14 -1.65
N VAL A 59 10.71 9.29 -2.53
CA VAL A 59 11.44 8.16 -3.13
C VAL A 59 11.22 8.18 -4.64
N ASP A 60 12.25 7.81 -5.43
CA ASP A 60 12.12 7.62 -6.86
C ASP A 60 11.59 6.22 -7.24
N LEU A 61 11.35 6.00 -8.53
CA LEU A 61 10.86 4.70 -9.04
C LEU A 61 11.93 3.60 -9.11
N GLU A 62 13.18 3.92 -8.80
CA GLU A 62 14.28 2.97 -8.56
C GLU A 62 14.36 2.55 -7.08
N GLY A 63 13.58 3.21 -6.19
CA GLY A 63 13.56 2.93 -4.76
C GLY A 63 14.57 3.73 -3.95
N ASN A 64 15.22 4.74 -4.54
CA ASN A 64 16.19 5.58 -3.84
C ASN A 64 15.50 6.73 -3.10
N LYS A 65 15.95 6.99 -1.88
CA LYS A 65 15.50 8.16 -1.12
C LYS A 65 16.00 9.46 -1.77
N VAL A 66 15.08 10.32 -2.17
CA VAL A 66 15.36 11.62 -2.78
C VAL A 66 15.34 12.75 -1.74
N GLU A 67 14.34 12.71 -0.82
CA GLU A 67 14.18 13.74 0.21
C GLU A 67 13.58 13.12 1.48
N GLY A 68 13.98 13.62 2.64
CA GLY A 68 13.46 13.23 3.95
C GLY A 68 14.54 13.03 4.98
N ARG A 69 14.25 13.38 6.25
CA ARG A 69 15.19 13.23 7.37
C ARG A 69 15.30 11.80 7.88
N TYR A 70 14.24 11.01 7.68
CA TYR A 70 14.17 9.61 8.10
C TYR A 70 14.41 8.66 6.91
N ASP A 71 14.61 7.40 7.22
CA ASP A 71 14.57 6.36 6.20
C ASP A 71 13.11 6.05 5.82
N PRO A 72 12.84 5.74 4.55
CA PRO A 72 11.50 5.36 4.13
C PRO A 72 11.08 4.04 4.76
N SER A 73 9.78 3.75 4.76
CA SER A 73 9.24 2.45 5.20
C SER A 73 10.03 1.28 4.61
N SER A 74 10.20 0.20 5.38
CA SER A 74 10.76 -1.07 4.88
C SER A 74 9.98 -1.63 3.69
N ASP A 75 8.70 -1.30 3.58
CA ASP A 75 7.83 -1.72 2.47
C ASP A 75 8.09 -0.96 1.16
N THR A 76 9.00 0.01 1.14
CA THR A 76 9.33 0.80 -0.05
C THR A 76 9.61 -0.04 -1.29
N PRO A 77 10.39 -1.14 -1.24
CA PRO A 77 10.62 -1.98 -2.42
C PRO A 77 9.34 -2.63 -2.95
N THR A 78 8.40 -3.01 -2.07
CA THR A 78 7.08 -3.51 -2.46
C THR A 78 6.28 -2.44 -3.20
N HIS A 79 6.22 -1.21 -2.66
CA HIS A 79 5.52 -0.09 -3.29
C HIS A 79 6.15 0.30 -4.63
N THR A 80 7.48 0.35 -4.70
CA THR A 80 8.22 0.61 -5.94
C THR A 80 7.86 -0.38 -7.04
N GLU A 81 7.85 -1.68 -6.73
CA GLU A 81 7.48 -2.74 -7.68
C GLU A 81 6.04 -2.54 -8.18
N LEU A 82 5.09 -2.28 -7.29
CA LEU A 82 3.69 -2.07 -7.64
C LEU A 82 3.48 -0.81 -8.48
N TYR A 83 4.16 0.30 -8.17
CA TYR A 83 4.08 1.52 -8.98
C TYR A 83 4.65 1.34 -10.37
N ASN A 84 5.71 0.57 -10.51
CA ASN A 84 6.32 0.26 -11.81
C ASN A 84 5.45 -0.67 -12.65
N ARG A 85 4.82 -1.67 -12.03
CA ARG A 85 3.95 -2.64 -12.73
C ARG A 85 2.57 -2.07 -13.08
N PHE A 86 2.06 -1.14 -12.28
CA PHE A 86 0.71 -0.60 -12.42
C PHE A 86 0.70 0.92 -12.57
N PRO A 87 0.96 1.46 -13.79
CA PRO A 87 1.02 2.90 -14.01
C PRO A 87 -0.31 3.64 -13.74
N GLN A 88 -1.43 2.93 -13.68
CA GLN A 88 -2.76 3.50 -13.42
C GLN A 88 -3.05 3.79 -11.95
N ILE A 89 -2.30 3.22 -11.00
CA ILE A 89 -2.54 3.47 -9.57
C ILE A 89 -1.90 4.79 -9.13
N GLY A 90 -2.62 5.55 -8.27
CA GLY A 90 -2.15 6.81 -7.68
C GLY A 90 -1.69 6.68 -6.23
N GLY A 91 -2.03 5.59 -5.56
CA GLY A 91 -1.67 5.36 -4.16
C GLY A 91 -1.73 3.89 -3.78
N ILE A 92 -1.04 3.55 -2.70
CA ILE A 92 -1.02 2.19 -2.12
C ILE A 92 -1.26 2.31 -0.62
N VAL A 93 -2.13 1.46 -0.10
CA VAL A 93 -2.41 1.34 1.34
C VAL A 93 -2.00 -0.06 1.79
N HIS A 94 -1.08 -0.12 2.75
CA HIS A 94 -0.65 -1.35 3.40
C HIS A 94 -1.17 -1.36 4.85
N THR A 95 -1.86 -2.43 5.22
CA THR A 95 -2.36 -2.64 6.58
C THR A 95 -2.09 -4.06 7.06
N HIS A 96 -2.20 -4.26 8.38
CA HIS A 96 -2.13 -5.58 9.04
C HIS A 96 -3.49 -5.96 9.61
N SER A 97 -4.54 -5.97 8.79
CA SER A 97 -5.88 -6.38 9.19
C SER A 97 -5.85 -7.80 9.78
N ALA A 98 -6.27 -7.97 11.04
CA ALA A 98 -6.28 -9.27 11.71
C ALA A 98 -7.14 -10.30 10.95
N TRP A 99 -8.26 -9.86 10.39
CA TRP A 99 -9.14 -10.74 9.61
C TRP A 99 -8.51 -11.16 8.28
N ALA A 100 -7.98 -10.21 7.50
CA ALA A 100 -7.31 -10.53 6.24
C ALA A 100 -6.07 -11.41 6.47
N THR A 101 -5.28 -11.12 7.51
CA THR A 101 -4.13 -11.93 7.91
C THR A 101 -4.53 -13.36 8.29
N SER A 102 -5.66 -13.55 8.99
CA SER A 102 -6.16 -14.89 9.34
C SER A 102 -6.51 -15.71 8.10
N TRP A 103 -7.14 -15.09 7.09
CA TRP A 103 -7.42 -15.75 5.81
C TRP A 103 -6.13 -16.10 5.07
N ALA A 104 -5.18 -15.16 5.01
CA ALA A 104 -3.89 -15.38 4.37
C ALA A 104 -3.09 -16.50 5.04
N GLN A 105 -3.04 -16.55 6.37
CA GLN A 105 -2.39 -17.63 7.13
C GLN A 105 -3.06 -18.99 6.91
N ALA A 106 -4.37 -19.01 6.61
CA ALA A 106 -5.09 -20.22 6.23
C ALA A 106 -4.88 -20.61 4.75
N GLY A 107 -4.12 -19.83 3.97
CA GLY A 107 -3.91 -20.03 2.55
C GLY A 107 -5.20 -19.94 1.71
N ARG A 108 -6.09 -19.03 2.08
CA ARG A 108 -7.42 -18.91 1.50
C ARG A 108 -7.73 -17.51 1.03
N ASP A 109 -8.34 -17.41 -0.14
CA ASP A 109 -8.97 -16.17 -0.60
C ASP A 109 -10.11 -15.76 0.32
N ILE A 110 -10.40 -14.46 0.38
CA ILE A 110 -11.58 -13.94 1.08
C ILE A 110 -12.76 -13.96 0.09
N PRO A 111 -13.72 -14.88 0.24
CA PRO A 111 -14.83 -14.97 -0.70
C PRO A 111 -15.81 -13.81 -0.55
N CYS A 112 -16.43 -13.43 -1.65
CA CYS A 112 -17.44 -12.39 -1.67
C CYS A 112 -18.78 -12.93 -1.13
N TYR A 113 -19.01 -12.80 0.18
CA TYR A 113 -20.22 -13.28 0.83
C TYR A 113 -21.37 -12.26 0.85
N GLY A 114 -21.13 -11.01 0.54
CA GLY A 114 -22.16 -9.99 0.65
C GLY A 114 -21.94 -8.76 -0.22
N THR A 115 -22.98 -7.92 -0.28
CA THR A 115 -23.01 -6.71 -1.10
C THR A 115 -21.95 -5.70 -0.70
N THR A 116 -21.69 -5.51 0.60
CA THR A 116 -20.63 -4.59 1.07
C THR A 116 -19.26 -4.95 0.49
N HIS A 117 -18.92 -6.25 0.40
CA HIS A 117 -17.69 -6.68 -0.28
C HIS A 117 -17.78 -6.37 -1.78
N ALA A 118 -18.90 -6.73 -2.42
CA ALA A 118 -19.11 -6.57 -3.87
C ALA A 118 -19.09 -5.10 -4.32
N ASP A 119 -19.45 -4.18 -3.44
CA ASP A 119 -19.42 -2.73 -3.72
C ASP A 119 -17.99 -2.19 -3.89
N TYR A 120 -17.00 -2.85 -3.28
CA TYR A 120 -15.61 -2.40 -3.27
C TYR A 120 -14.65 -3.30 -4.05
N PHE A 121 -14.97 -4.57 -4.21
CA PHE A 121 -14.09 -5.53 -4.86
C PHE A 121 -14.89 -6.58 -5.63
N TYR A 122 -14.61 -6.72 -6.92
CA TYR A 122 -15.26 -7.72 -7.77
C TYR A 122 -14.66 -9.11 -7.55
N GLY A 123 -15.45 -10.04 -7.06
CA GLY A 123 -15.03 -11.42 -6.80
C GLY A 123 -14.34 -11.61 -5.44
N ALA A 124 -13.57 -12.67 -5.30
CA ALA A 124 -12.81 -12.95 -4.08
C ALA A 124 -11.55 -12.11 -4.00
N ILE A 125 -11.19 -11.61 -2.80
CA ILE A 125 -9.88 -10.99 -2.57
C ILE A 125 -8.84 -12.12 -2.51
N PRO A 126 -7.84 -12.14 -3.40
CA PRO A 126 -6.93 -13.26 -3.51
C PRO A 126 -5.96 -13.36 -2.34
N CYS A 127 -5.65 -14.59 -1.94
CA CYS A 127 -4.50 -14.91 -1.12
C CYS A 127 -3.34 -15.24 -2.05
N VAL A 128 -2.32 -14.38 -2.10
CA VAL A 128 -1.13 -14.66 -2.90
C VAL A 128 -0.34 -15.85 -2.34
N ARG A 129 0.42 -16.52 -3.19
CA ARG A 129 1.29 -17.63 -2.77
C ARG A 129 2.34 -17.16 -1.75
N ASN A 130 2.84 -18.09 -0.98
CA ASN A 130 4.01 -17.83 -0.14
C ASN A 130 5.25 -17.57 -0.99
N LEU A 131 6.16 -16.75 -0.47
CA LEU A 131 7.51 -16.59 -1.02
C LEU A 131 8.30 -17.90 -0.82
N THR A 132 9.19 -18.20 -1.77
CA THR A 132 10.17 -19.29 -1.59
C THR A 132 11.27 -18.85 -0.62
N LYS A 133 12.08 -19.81 -0.16
CA LYS A 133 13.22 -19.50 0.72
C LYS A 133 14.25 -18.61 0.03
N GLU A 134 14.44 -18.83 -1.26
CA GLU A 134 15.35 -18.07 -2.11
C GLU A 134 14.86 -16.64 -2.27
N GLU A 135 13.59 -16.43 -2.57
CA GLU A 135 12.95 -15.11 -2.69
C GLU A 135 13.05 -14.31 -1.38
N ILE A 136 12.87 -15.00 -0.23
CA ILE A 136 13.01 -14.37 1.10
C ILE A 136 14.47 -13.96 1.36
N ALA A 137 15.43 -14.82 1.02
CA ALA A 137 16.85 -14.57 1.27
C ALA A 137 17.43 -13.50 0.34
N GLU A 138 16.91 -13.39 -0.88
CA GLU A 138 17.40 -12.44 -1.89
C GLU A 138 16.90 -11.02 -1.65
N ALA A 139 15.57 -10.83 -1.61
CA ALA A 139 14.95 -9.51 -1.47
C ALA A 139 13.48 -9.63 -1.04
N TYR A 140 13.22 -9.87 0.24
CA TYR A 140 11.91 -10.17 0.80
C TYR A 140 10.82 -9.17 0.37
N GLU A 141 11.04 -7.86 0.60
CA GLU A 141 10.03 -6.84 0.34
C GLU A 141 9.80 -6.64 -1.16
N LYS A 142 10.84 -6.69 -1.98
CA LYS A 142 10.71 -6.60 -3.45
C LYS A 142 9.94 -7.80 -3.99
N ASN A 143 10.32 -9.01 -3.59
CA ASN A 143 9.67 -10.24 -4.04
C ASN A 143 8.22 -10.34 -3.56
N THR A 144 7.89 -9.74 -2.41
CA THR A 144 6.49 -9.54 -1.98
C THR A 144 5.72 -8.72 -3.01
N GLY A 145 6.29 -7.60 -3.47
CA GLY A 145 5.69 -6.79 -4.54
C GLY A 145 5.50 -7.55 -5.84
N VAL A 146 6.50 -8.33 -6.26
CA VAL A 146 6.43 -9.18 -7.47
C VAL A 146 5.28 -10.19 -7.37
N VAL A 147 5.19 -10.93 -6.27
CA VAL A 147 4.14 -11.95 -6.08
C VAL A 147 2.74 -11.35 -6.08
N ILE A 148 2.58 -10.17 -5.46
CA ILE A 148 1.31 -9.43 -5.49
C ILE A 148 0.97 -9.01 -6.92
N ALA A 149 1.93 -8.43 -7.63
CA ALA A 149 1.74 -7.96 -8.99
C ALA A 149 1.37 -9.09 -9.96
N ASP A 150 2.09 -10.21 -9.90
CA ASP A 150 1.84 -11.38 -10.71
C ASP A 150 0.42 -11.94 -10.50
N GLU A 151 -0.03 -11.99 -9.25
CA GLU A 151 -1.38 -12.46 -8.93
C GLU A 151 -2.46 -11.50 -9.45
N PHE A 152 -2.25 -10.20 -9.31
CA PHE A 152 -3.19 -9.19 -9.81
C PHE A 152 -3.31 -9.22 -11.34
N GLU A 153 -2.19 -9.38 -12.04
CA GLU A 153 -2.19 -9.54 -13.50
C GLU A 153 -2.87 -10.85 -13.92
N ARG A 154 -2.56 -11.96 -13.24
CA ARG A 154 -3.16 -13.28 -13.51
C ARG A 154 -4.68 -13.26 -13.40
N GLN A 155 -5.20 -12.62 -12.35
CA GLN A 155 -6.65 -12.53 -12.12
C GLN A 155 -7.31 -11.37 -12.86
N LYS A 156 -6.56 -10.52 -13.55
CA LYS A 156 -7.04 -9.28 -14.19
C LYS A 156 -7.83 -8.41 -13.22
N ILE A 157 -7.32 -8.27 -11.99
CA ILE A 157 -7.95 -7.47 -10.95
C ILE A 157 -8.00 -6.03 -11.39
N CYS A 158 -9.19 -5.44 -11.33
CA CYS A 158 -9.39 -4.03 -11.63
C CYS A 158 -8.96 -3.17 -10.42
N LEU A 159 -7.74 -2.62 -10.48
CA LEU A 159 -7.19 -1.77 -9.41
C LEU A 159 -7.84 -0.36 -9.34
N LEU A 160 -8.71 -0.01 -10.29
CA LEU A 160 -9.37 1.29 -10.31
C LEU A 160 -10.48 1.45 -9.25
N TYR A 161 -10.91 0.36 -8.62
CA TYR A 161 -12.03 0.35 -7.66
C TYR A 161 -11.65 -0.13 -6.26
N THR A 162 -10.38 -0.23 -5.93
CA THR A 162 -9.93 -0.72 -4.62
C THR A 162 -9.94 0.33 -3.52
N SER A 163 -10.39 1.55 -3.80
CA SER A 163 -10.64 2.57 -2.78
C SER A 163 -11.79 3.48 -3.21
N PRO A 164 -12.84 3.68 -2.37
CA PRO A 164 -13.81 4.72 -2.63
C PRO A 164 -13.08 6.06 -2.58
N SER A 165 -13.08 6.76 -3.71
CA SER A 165 -12.62 8.14 -3.73
C SER A 165 -13.57 8.98 -2.84
N PRO A 166 -13.05 9.86 -1.96
CA PRO A 166 -13.89 10.83 -1.25
C PRO A 166 -14.72 11.73 -2.18
N ARG A 167 -14.50 11.64 -3.49
CA ARG A 167 -15.21 12.36 -4.54
C ARG A 167 -16.23 11.50 -5.29
N ASP A 168 -16.46 10.24 -4.86
CA ASP A 168 -17.53 9.44 -5.46
C ASP A 168 -18.89 10.00 -5.02
N PRO A 169 -19.75 10.48 -5.95
CA PRO A 169 -21.05 11.05 -5.60
C PRO A 169 -22.03 10.04 -5.00
N LYS A 170 -21.67 8.76 -4.90
CA LYS A 170 -22.47 7.72 -4.23
C LYS A 170 -22.21 7.63 -2.73
N THR A 171 -21.26 8.38 -2.19
CA THR A 171 -20.92 8.38 -0.76
C THR A 171 -21.37 9.64 -0.01
N SER A 172 -22.23 10.48 -0.61
CA SER A 172 -22.87 11.63 0.01
C SER A 172 -24.25 11.31 0.55
#